data_f05c2c047f66e555b2f8f7275fe4d537
#
_entry.id   f05c2c047f66e555b2f8f7275fe4d537
#
_cell.length_a   1.000
_cell.length_b   1.000
_cell.length_c   1.000
_cell.angle_alpha   90.00
_cell.angle_beta   90.00
_cell.angle_gamma   90.00
#
_symmetry.space_group_name_H-M   'P 1'
#
loop_
_entity.id
_entity.type
_entity.pdbx_description
1 polymer ?
#
loop_
_entity_poly.entity_id
_entity_poly.type
_entity_poly.pdbx_seq_one_letter_code
_entity_poly.pdbx_strand_id
1 'polypeptide(L)'
;MKLYISTGNSRMEKRWNGGEMELEEFRERISHTIRTAETVEQYGKMTKAKQDAIKDVGGFVMGKLKGGRRKKDCVEFRSALTLDMDHASQDIPEQVEMFFDFRCLIYSTHKHTGENPRLRLIIPLSRNVSPDEYVAVARKVAEDIGIEMFDDTTYEPSRLMYWPSTSADGEFLFRDIEGEPLNPDEVLSRYKDWRDSSEWPVSSRQQSIVQREMRKQADPLSKDGVIGAFCRTYSIEEAIANFLSDVYQPSAMPGRYDYIPADSQAGVVIYEGKFAYSHHATDPACGKLMNAFDMVRIHRFGEMDEKVSEDTEPAKLPSFTAMSEFAVNDENVKMTIAGERLEKAEREFSGENEDWMKELEYEKRSTVVKNTLRNLLLILNNDEKLKGIVFNQLSDGMEIKGEVPWEHPSRFWRDADDAQLISYVDLTYGTFSARNYDIAVTKVADDRSYHPIREFLSSLPEWDKVPRVDTILVDFLGASDNAYVRAVTRKTLCGAIARVMNPGCKFDTMLVLNGPQGKGKSTLISKLCGEWFNDSLLLNDTKDKTAAEKLQGYWILEIGELAGLKKTEIETLRGFLSRQNDIYRASFGRRATPHPRQCVFIGTTNAENGYLRDTAGNRRFWPVKTP
;
A
#
# COMPACT_ATOMS: atom_id res chain seq x y z
N MET A 1 28.61 -49.82 23.97
CA MET A 1 28.69 -48.40 23.51
C MET A 1 27.36 -47.72 23.78
N LYS A 2 27.40 -46.56 24.42
CA LYS A 2 26.20 -45.77 24.70
C LYS A 2 26.02 -44.68 23.66
N LEU A 3 24.80 -44.53 23.18
CA LEU A 3 24.37 -43.46 22.29
C LEU A 3 23.33 -42.58 22.98
N TYR A 4 23.33 -41.31 22.71
CA TYR A 4 22.27 -40.44 23.18
C TYR A 4 21.14 -40.43 22.16
N ILE A 5 19.92 -40.67 22.60
CA ILE A 5 18.73 -40.76 21.76
C ILE A 5 17.59 -39.93 22.35
N SER A 6 16.89 -39.22 21.53
CA SER A 6 15.63 -38.56 21.87
C SER A 6 14.48 -39.30 21.18
N THR A 7 13.47 -39.74 21.92
CA THR A 7 12.36 -40.56 21.42
C THR A 7 11.00 -39.88 21.61
N GLY A 8 10.08 -40.11 20.68
CA GLY A 8 8.71 -39.65 20.73
C GLY A 8 7.73 -40.74 20.27
N ASN A 9 6.50 -40.71 20.81
CA ASN A 9 5.46 -41.71 20.47
C ASN A 9 4.72 -41.37 19.18
N SER A 10 4.88 -40.16 18.66
CA SER A 10 4.32 -39.69 17.38
C SER A 10 5.14 -38.52 16.85
N ARG A 11 5.11 -38.33 15.52
CA ARG A 11 5.69 -37.15 14.86
C ARG A 11 5.13 -35.82 15.36
N MET A 12 3.90 -35.85 15.87
CA MET A 12 3.17 -34.69 16.39
C MET A 12 3.51 -34.35 17.83
N GLU A 13 4.33 -35.19 18.49
CA GLU A 13 4.69 -34.98 19.89
C GLU A 13 5.56 -33.74 20.05
N LYS A 14 5.18 -32.85 20.97
CA LYS A 14 5.86 -31.56 21.19
C LYS A 14 7.08 -31.67 22.10
N ARG A 15 7.11 -32.71 22.97
CA ARG A 15 8.22 -32.97 23.89
C ARG A 15 8.72 -34.42 23.74
N TRP A 16 9.98 -34.52 23.41
CA TRP A 16 10.70 -35.77 23.20
C TRP A 16 11.50 -36.12 24.42
N ASN A 17 11.53 -37.41 24.77
CA ASN A 17 12.27 -37.91 25.92
C ASN A 17 13.70 -38.25 25.50
N GLY A 18 14.69 -37.52 26.07
CA GLY A 18 16.10 -37.73 25.77
C GLY A 18 16.80 -38.54 26.85
N GLY A 19 17.69 -39.43 26.46
CA GLY A 19 18.49 -40.24 27.37
C GLY A 19 19.58 -41.06 26.67
N GLU A 20 20.45 -41.68 27.45
CA GLU A 20 21.43 -42.64 26.95
C GLU A 20 20.78 -44.00 26.75
N MET A 21 21.15 -44.71 25.71
CA MET A 21 20.73 -46.07 25.37
C MET A 21 21.93 -46.87 24.91
N GLU A 22 22.04 -48.12 25.38
CA GLU A 22 23.09 -49.00 24.84
C GLU A 22 22.82 -49.34 23.38
N LEU A 23 23.89 -49.42 22.56
CA LEU A 23 23.76 -49.73 21.14
C LEU A 23 23.06 -51.07 20.89
N GLU A 24 23.31 -52.07 21.77
CA GLU A 24 22.65 -53.38 21.66
C GLU A 24 21.13 -53.31 21.99
N GLU A 25 20.72 -52.48 22.92
CA GLU A 25 19.32 -52.24 23.20
C GLU A 25 18.64 -51.58 21.99
N PHE A 26 19.29 -50.57 21.39
CA PHE A 26 18.82 -49.92 20.18
C PHE A 26 18.72 -50.87 19.00
N ARG A 27 19.78 -51.69 18.81
CA ARG A 27 19.84 -52.72 17.77
C ARG A 27 18.69 -53.72 17.88
N GLU A 28 18.46 -54.25 19.09
CA GLU A 28 17.35 -55.19 19.36
C GLU A 28 16.00 -54.54 19.02
N ARG A 29 15.81 -53.29 19.36
CA ARG A 29 14.56 -52.57 19.09
C ARG A 29 14.30 -52.37 17.60
N ILE A 30 15.31 -52.12 16.78
CA ILE A 30 15.15 -51.92 15.33
C ILE A 30 15.25 -53.21 14.50
N SER A 31 15.70 -54.32 15.12
CA SER A 31 15.73 -55.63 14.43
C SER A 31 14.33 -56.24 14.23
N HIS A 32 13.32 -55.67 14.89
CA HIS A 32 11.91 -56.11 14.78
C HIS A 32 11.08 -54.98 14.19
N THR A 33 10.08 -55.34 13.36
CA THR A 33 9.15 -54.41 12.75
C THR A 33 7.78 -54.48 13.38
N ILE A 34 7.08 -53.36 13.48
CA ILE A 34 5.68 -53.29 13.87
C ILE A 34 4.82 -53.55 12.61
N ARG A 35 4.05 -54.68 12.61
CA ARG A 35 3.14 -54.97 11.51
C ARG A 35 1.85 -54.15 11.67
N THR A 36 1.51 -53.42 10.59
CA THR A 36 0.27 -52.66 10.49
C THR A 36 -0.84 -53.50 9.82
N ALA A 37 -2.09 -53.05 9.84
CA ALA A 37 -3.22 -53.88 9.42
C ALA A 37 -3.47 -53.93 7.91
N GLU A 38 -3.03 -52.91 7.17
CA GLU A 38 -3.23 -52.80 5.71
C GLU A 38 -2.22 -53.62 4.92
N THR A 39 -2.55 -53.95 3.69
CA THR A 39 -1.61 -54.56 2.72
C THR A 39 -0.81 -53.50 2.02
N VAL A 40 0.33 -53.90 1.41
CA VAL A 40 1.19 -53.01 0.58
C VAL A 40 0.38 -52.33 -0.54
N GLU A 41 -0.53 -53.09 -1.18
CA GLU A 41 -1.40 -52.56 -2.23
C GLU A 41 -2.38 -51.53 -1.69
N GLN A 42 -3.00 -51.80 -0.55
CA GLN A 42 -3.93 -50.87 0.12
C GLN A 42 -3.20 -49.59 0.53
N TYR A 43 -2.03 -49.73 1.14
CA TYR A 43 -1.22 -48.59 1.54
C TYR A 43 -0.82 -47.69 0.34
N GLY A 44 -0.43 -48.31 -0.79
CA GLY A 44 -0.06 -47.59 -2.02
C GLY A 44 -1.21 -46.73 -2.60
N LYS A 45 -2.47 -47.18 -2.42
CA LYS A 45 -3.68 -46.46 -2.88
C LYS A 45 -4.16 -45.36 -1.94
N MET A 46 -3.61 -45.26 -0.74
CA MET A 46 -4.05 -44.28 0.26
C MET A 46 -3.50 -42.89 -0.05
N THR A 47 -4.22 -41.87 0.43
CA THR A 47 -3.70 -40.48 0.42
C THR A 47 -2.48 -40.36 1.30
N LYS A 48 -1.58 -39.41 0.97
CA LYS A 48 -0.35 -39.18 1.72
C LYS A 48 -0.61 -38.99 3.23
N ALA A 49 -1.66 -38.23 3.59
CA ALA A 49 -2.01 -38.00 5.00
C ALA A 49 -2.35 -39.31 5.75
N LYS A 50 -3.09 -40.25 5.12
CA LYS A 50 -3.36 -41.56 5.69
C LYS A 50 -2.12 -42.44 5.78
N GLN A 51 -1.28 -42.44 4.76
CA GLN A 51 0.01 -43.13 4.77
C GLN A 51 0.91 -42.63 5.92
N ASP A 52 0.96 -41.30 6.11
CA ASP A 52 1.75 -40.68 7.15
C ASP A 52 1.23 -41.02 8.56
N ALA A 53 -0.08 -41.15 8.71
CA ALA A 53 -0.67 -41.56 9.99
C ALA A 53 -0.41 -43.04 10.32
N ILE A 54 -0.42 -43.94 9.34
CA ILE A 54 -0.16 -45.39 9.54
C ILE A 54 1.31 -45.67 9.91
N LYS A 55 2.26 -45.04 9.23
CA LYS A 55 3.68 -45.25 9.52
C LYS A 55 4.16 -44.54 10.80
N ASP A 56 3.33 -43.68 11.38
CA ASP A 56 3.67 -42.95 12.62
C ASP A 56 3.47 -43.85 13.85
N VAL A 57 4.37 -44.79 13.99
CA VAL A 57 4.48 -45.69 15.15
C VAL A 57 5.45 -45.15 16.22
N GLY A 58 5.63 -43.82 16.22
CA GLY A 58 6.67 -43.14 16.97
C GLY A 58 8.03 -43.17 16.27
N GLY A 59 9.02 -42.54 16.88
CA GLY A 59 10.33 -42.45 16.26
C GLY A 59 11.40 -41.87 17.17
N PHE A 60 12.55 -41.57 16.60
CA PHE A 60 13.72 -41.12 17.32
C PHE A 60 14.55 -40.11 16.52
N VAL A 61 15.38 -39.37 17.28
CA VAL A 61 16.51 -38.59 16.79
C VAL A 61 17.74 -39.06 17.55
N MET A 62 18.79 -39.47 16.84
CA MET A 62 20.07 -39.89 17.48
C MET A 62 20.87 -38.66 17.94
N GLY A 63 20.46 -38.07 19.08
CA GLY A 63 21.05 -36.86 19.61
C GLY A 63 20.21 -36.22 20.70
N LYS A 64 20.71 -35.14 21.28
CA LYS A 64 20.10 -34.38 22.36
C LYS A 64 19.33 -33.18 21.80
N LEU A 65 18.08 -33.04 22.25
CA LEU A 65 17.20 -31.94 21.91
C LEU A 65 17.02 -31.00 23.10
N LYS A 66 17.32 -29.71 22.93
CA LYS A 66 17.17 -28.67 23.94
C LYS A 66 15.72 -28.55 24.39
N GLY A 67 15.48 -28.77 25.68
CA GLY A 67 14.13 -28.78 26.25
C GLY A 67 13.21 -29.88 25.67
N GLY A 68 13.77 -30.90 25.03
CA GLY A 68 13.02 -31.98 24.38
C GLY A 68 12.26 -31.54 23.16
N ARG A 69 12.56 -30.38 22.53
CA ARG A 69 11.87 -29.86 21.35
C ARG A 69 12.58 -30.28 20.06
N ARG A 70 11.86 -30.98 19.18
CA ARG A 70 12.37 -31.37 17.87
C ARG A 70 12.23 -30.25 16.84
N LYS A 71 13.12 -29.26 16.92
CA LYS A 71 13.26 -28.12 16.01
C LYS A 71 14.72 -27.99 15.55
N LYS A 72 14.94 -27.32 14.41
CA LYS A 72 16.29 -27.13 13.83
C LYS A 72 17.25 -26.44 14.82
N ASP A 73 16.79 -25.38 15.45
CA ASP A 73 17.50 -24.57 16.44
C ASP A 73 17.62 -25.23 17.83
N CYS A 74 17.00 -26.40 18.02
CA CYS A 74 16.97 -27.09 19.30
C CYS A 74 17.84 -28.37 19.34
N VAL A 75 18.59 -28.71 18.32
CA VAL A 75 19.53 -29.83 18.36
C VAL A 75 20.83 -29.38 19.01
N GLU A 76 21.19 -30.01 20.14
CA GLU A 76 22.47 -29.72 20.84
C GLU A 76 23.62 -30.49 20.22
N PHE A 77 23.44 -31.78 19.95
CA PHE A 77 24.42 -32.65 19.31
C PHE A 77 23.75 -33.90 18.73
N ARG A 78 24.50 -34.59 17.86
CA ARG A 78 24.16 -35.91 17.31
C ARG A 78 25.17 -36.96 17.73
N SER A 79 24.70 -38.19 18.01
CA SER A 79 25.52 -39.34 18.44
C SER A 79 25.67 -40.41 17.39
N ALA A 80 24.87 -40.38 16.33
CA ALA A 80 24.96 -41.25 15.19
C ALA A 80 24.45 -40.54 13.90
N LEU A 81 24.93 -40.92 12.75
CA LEU A 81 24.31 -40.56 11.48
C LEU A 81 23.05 -41.40 11.29
N THR A 82 22.02 -40.78 10.77
CA THR A 82 20.78 -41.44 10.40
C THR A 82 20.39 -41.00 9.00
N LEU A 83 20.53 -41.90 8.03
CA LEU A 83 20.44 -41.60 6.59
C LEU A 83 19.29 -42.39 5.97
N ASP A 84 18.36 -41.73 5.33
CA ASP A 84 17.18 -42.28 4.68
C ASP A 84 17.45 -42.45 3.19
N MET A 85 17.41 -43.67 2.66
CA MET A 85 17.64 -44.01 1.25
C MET A 85 16.29 -44.32 0.58
N ASP A 86 15.77 -43.38 -0.14
CA ASP A 86 14.51 -43.52 -0.89
C ASP A 86 14.71 -44.12 -2.30
N HIS A 87 15.93 -44.18 -2.76
CA HIS A 87 16.33 -44.68 -4.10
C HIS A 87 17.45 -45.69 -4.01
N ALA A 88 17.45 -46.58 -3.00
CA ALA A 88 18.46 -47.58 -2.79
C ALA A 88 18.47 -48.63 -3.92
N SER A 89 19.63 -49.16 -4.27
CA SER A 89 19.75 -50.38 -5.05
C SER A 89 19.61 -51.62 -4.14
N GLN A 90 19.33 -52.79 -4.74
CA GLN A 90 19.09 -54.01 -3.95
C GLN A 90 20.36 -54.52 -3.27
N ASP A 91 21.52 -54.20 -3.77
CA ASP A 91 22.85 -54.65 -3.34
C ASP A 91 23.54 -53.68 -2.34
N ILE A 92 22.84 -52.63 -1.90
CA ILE A 92 23.40 -51.63 -0.95
C ILE A 92 23.88 -52.25 0.35
N PRO A 93 23.16 -53.17 1.01
CA PRO A 93 23.67 -53.77 2.26
C PRO A 93 24.99 -54.46 2.07
N GLU A 94 25.13 -55.22 0.98
CA GLU A 94 26.36 -55.95 0.62
C GLU A 94 27.49 -54.97 0.20
N GLN A 95 27.18 -53.89 -0.50
CA GLN A 95 28.16 -52.85 -0.85
C GLN A 95 28.68 -52.14 0.40
N VAL A 96 27.79 -51.74 1.35
CA VAL A 96 28.22 -51.11 2.59
C VAL A 96 29.10 -52.03 3.41
N GLU A 97 28.76 -53.31 3.53
CA GLU A 97 29.56 -54.34 4.21
C GLU A 97 30.92 -54.56 3.57
N MET A 98 30.98 -54.51 2.24
CA MET A 98 32.22 -54.81 1.48
C MET A 98 33.19 -53.63 1.43
N PHE A 99 32.70 -52.39 1.34
CA PHE A 99 33.53 -51.23 1.04
C PHE A 99 33.78 -50.30 2.23
N PHE A 100 33.11 -50.52 3.38
CA PHE A 100 33.25 -49.64 4.54
C PHE A 100 33.54 -50.44 5.82
N ASP A 101 34.45 -49.95 6.63
CA ASP A 101 34.87 -50.57 7.87
C ASP A 101 34.11 -50.05 9.12
N PHE A 102 33.15 -49.14 8.95
CA PHE A 102 32.39 -48.61 10.05
C PHE A 102 31.19 -49.49 10.44
N ARG A 103 30.83 -49.48 11.73
CA ARG A 103 29.61 -50.09 12.24
C ARG A 103 28.36 -49.46 11.60
N CYS A 104 27.46 -50.27 11.04
CA CYS A 104 26.25 -49.81 10.41
C CYS A 104 25.05 -50.75 10.70
N LEU A 105 23.94 -50.18 11.16
CA LEU A 105 22.67 -50.89 11.27
C LEU A 105 21.75 -50.43 10.14
N ILE A 106 21.24 -51.37 9.35
CA ILE A 106 20.36 -51.06 8.22
C ILE A 106 18.99 -51.70 8.48
N TYR A 107 17.91 -50.91 8.30
CA TYR A 107 16.57 -51.45 8.32
C TYR A 107 15.69 -50.84 7.24
N SER A 108 14.68 -51.59 6.78
CA SER A 108 13.77 -51.14 5.74
C SER A 108 12.66 -50.23 6.31
N THR A 109 12.25 -49.24 5.51
CA THR A 109 11.16 -48.34 5.87
C THR A 109 9.80 -48.90 5.46
N HIS A 110 8.67 -48.31 5.88
CA HIS A 110 7.31 -48.80 5.64
C HIS A 110 6.95 -49.01 4.17
N LYS A 111 7.59 -48.26 3.26
CA LYS A 111 7.37 -48.33 1.80
C LYS A 111 8.33 -49.28 1.07
N HIS A 112 9.13 -50.00 1.79
CA HIS A 112 10.09 -50.92 1.20
C HIS A 112 9.42 -52.07 0.47
N THR A 113 9.94 -52.42 -0.71
CA THR A 113 9.65 -53.63 -1.44
C THR A 113 10.94 -54.17 -2.04
N GLY A 114 11.03 -55.46 -2.35
CA GLY A 114 12.21 -56.05 -3.02
C GLY A 114 12.56 -55.39 -4.35
N GLU A 115 11.56 -54.90 -5.10
CA GLU A 115 11.78 -54.20 -6.38
C GLU A 115 12.19 -52.72 -6.19
N ASN A 116 11.73 -52.08 -5.12
CA ASN A 116 12.05 -50.68 -4.79
C ASN A 116 12.53 -50.60 -3.32
N PRO A 117 13.81 -50.91 -3.08
CA PRO A 117 14.35 -50.87 -1.71
C PRO A 117 14.32 -49.47 -1.14
N ARG A 118 13.81 -49.34 0.09
CA ARG A 118 13.83 -48.12 0.89
C ARG A 118 14.40 -48.44 2.25
N LEU A 119 15.61 -47.96 2.46
CA LEU A 119 16.43 -48.35 3.59
C LEU A 119 16.81 -47.17 4.46
N ARG A 120 17.12 -47.45 5.69
CA ARG A 120 17.63 -46.50 6.63
C ARG A 120 18.90 -47.00 7.25
N LEU A 121 19.96 -46.19 7.17
CA LEU A 121 21.28 -46.48 7.69
C LEU A 121 21.47 -45.72 8.99
N ILE A 122 21.91 -46.44 10.02
CA ILE A 122 22.27 -45.87 11.32
C ILE A 122 23.75 -46.18 11.55
N ILE A 123 24.57 -45.13 11.57
CA ILE A 123 26.04 -45.25 11.70
C ILE A 123 26.44 -44.56 13.01
N PRO A 124 26.80 -45.33 14.07
CA PRO A 124 27.27 -44.77 15.32
C PRO A 124 28.56 -43.97 15.13
N LEU A 125 28.65 -42.84 15.84
CA LEU A 125 29.83 -41.97 15.79
C LEU A 125 30.72 -42.24 17.01
N SER A 126 32.03 -42.11 16.87
CA SER A 126 33.01 -42.29 17.93
C SER A 126 32.94 -41.14 18.99
N ARG A 127 32.43 -39.98 18.62
CA ARG A 127 32.11 -38.85 19.49
C ARG A 127 30.81 -38.17 19.05
N ASN A 128 30.22 -37.41 19.93
CA ASN A 128 29.12 -36.52 19.57
C ASN A 128 29.63 -35.42 18.65
N VAL A 129 28.77 -35.00 17.70
CA VAL A 129 29.04 -33.93 16.74
C VAL A 129 28.02 -32.81 16.86
N SER A 130 28.41 -31.57 16.54
CA SER A 130 27.50 -30.44 16.46
C SER A 130 26.52 -30.59 15.26
N PRO A 131 25.42 -29.84 15.21
CA PRO A 131 24.49 -29.92 14.09
C PRO A 131 25.16 -29.69 12.73
N ASP A 132 26.09 -28.74 12.61
CA ASP A 132 26.75 -28.43 11.35
C ASP A 132 27.83 -29.48 11.00
N GLU A 133 28.62 -29.98 11.98
CA GLU A 133 29.49 -31.14 11.79
C GLU A 133 28.69 -32.36 11.29
N TYR A 134 27.47 -32.58 11.88
CA TYR A 134 26.60 -33.67 11.45
C TYR A 134 26.26 -33.57 9.95
N VAL A 135 25.88 -32.38 9.47
CA VAL A 135 25.54 -32.20 8.04
C VAL A 135 26.75 -32.46 7.17
N ALA A 136 27.91 -31.92 7.50
CA ALA A 136 29.13 -32.09 6.75
C ALA A 136 29.53 -33.58 6.70
N VAL A 137 29.58 -34.29 7.84
CA VAL A 137 29.90 -35.71 7.92
C VAL A 137 28.88 -36.56 7.16
N ALA A 138 27.58 -36.33 7.38
CA ALA A 138 26.51 -37.08 6.74
C ALA A 138 26.52 -36.97 5.21
N ARG A 139 26.78 -35.77 4.68
CA ARG A 139 26.89 -35.54 3.23
C ARG A 139 28.13 -36.18 2.62
N LYS A 140 29.26 -36.17 3.32
CA LYS A 140 30.49 -36.78 2.86
C LYS A 140 30.39 -38.30 2.81
N VAL A 141 29.79 -38.89 3.84
CA VAL A 141 29.51 -40.33 3.87
C VAL A 141 28.48 -40.72 2.78
N ALA A 142 27.47 -39.90 2.57
CA ALA A 142 26.49 -40.13 1.50
C ALA A 142 27.13 -40.01 0.09
N GLU A 143 28.10 -39.10 -0.10
CA GLU A 143 28.89 -39.03 -1.35
C GLU A 143 29.66 -40.33 -1.63
N ASP A 144 30.28 -40.87 -0.59
CA ASP A 144 31.04 -42.12 -0.71
C ASP A 144 30.16 -43.34 -1.07
N ILE A 145 28.96 -43.41 -0.51
CA ILE A 145 28.00 -44.50 -0.77
C ILE A 145 27.26 -44.29 -2.10
N GLY A 146 26.99 -43.04 -2.47
CA GLY A 146 26.24 -42.63 -3.65
C GLY A 146 25.11 -41.64 -3.27
N ILE A 147 25.40 -40.36 -3.27
CA ILE A 147 24.53 -39.31 -2.75
C ILE A 147 23.14 -39.28 -3.43
N GLU A 148 23.03 -39.75 -4.66
CA GLU A 148 21.77 -39.78 -5.41
C GLU A 148 20.75 -40.79 -4.85
N MET A 149 21.17 -41.72 -4.00
CA MET A 149 20.28 -42.70 -3.38
C MET A 149 19.54 -42.18 -2.14
N PHE A 150 20.01 -41.08 -1.54
CA PHE A 150 19.51 -40.56 -0.30
C PHE A 150 18.41 -39.50 -0.48
N ASP A 151 17.45 -39.43 0.46
CA ASP A 151 16.53 -38.31 0.57
C ASP A 151 17.32 -37.05 0.96
N ASP A 152 17.17 -35.99 0.17
CA ASP A 152 17.89 -34.71 0.40
C ASP A 152 17.58 -34.07 1.74
N THR A 153 16.47 -34.41 2.39
CA THR A 153 16.09 -33.93 3.73
C THR A 153 16.71 -34.76 4.87
N THR A 154 17.39 -35.88 4.56
CA THR A 154 17.99 -36.76 5.57
C THR A 154 19.13 -36.11 6.33
N TYR A 155 19.77 -35.10 5.74
CA TYR A 155 20.90 -34.39 6.35
C TYR A 155 20.48 -33.38 7.43
N GLU A 156 19.16 -33.14 7.62
CA GLU A 156 18.69 -32.24 8.68
C GLU A 156 18.93 -32.86 10.06
N PRO A 157 19.67 -32.17 10.99
CA PRO A 157 19.97 -32.72 12.33
C PRO A 157 18.74 -33.03 13.16
N SER A 158 17.62 -32.34 12.95
CA SER A 158 16.34 -32.57 13.64
C SER A 158 15.44 -33.61 12.97
N ARG A 159 15.93 -34.29 11.91
CA ARG A 159 15.14 -35.25 11.14
C ARG A 159 14.66 -36.39 11.99
N LEU A 160 13.35 -36.63 11.96
CA LEU A 160 12.69 -37.76 12.58
C LEU A 160 12.99 -39.05 11.81
N MET A 161 13.46 -40.08 12.51
CA MET A 161 13.47 -41.46 12.04
C MET A 161 12.34 -42.25 12.71
N TYR A 162 11.41 -42.79 11.94
CA TYR A 162 10.36 -43.66 12.48
C TYR A 162 10.94 -44.99 12.93
N TRP A 163 10.39 -45.56 14.00
CA TRP A 163 10.64 -46.95 14.31
C TRP A 163 10.24 -47.84 13.14
N PRO A 164 10.84 -49.04 12.98
CA PRO A 164 10.48 -49.93 11.89
C PRO A 164 9.01 -50.30 11.92
N SER A 165 8.33 -50.11 10.80
CA SER A 165 6.93 -50.55 10.59
C SER A 165 6.79 -51.07 9.17
N THR A 166 5.89 -52.02 8.99
CA THR A 166 5.72 -52.75 7.72
C THR A 166 4.24 -53.16 7.56
N SER A 167 3.69 -53.04 6.35
CA SER A 167 2.34 -53.53 6.05
C SER A 167 2.19 -55.04 6.37
N ALA A 168 0.96 -55.53 6.53
CA ALA A 168 0.68 -56.90 6.94
C ALA A 168 1.39 -57.96 6.09
N ASP A 169 1.44 -57.75 4.79
CA ASP A 169 2.09 -58.63 3.79
C ASP A 169 3.42 -58.09 3.26
N GLY A 170 3.92 -56.95 3.83
CA GLY A 170 5.15 -56.32 3.36
C GLY A 170 6.42 -57.06 3.80
N GLU A 171 7.50 -56.80 3.12
CA GLU A 171 8.83 -57.31 3.45
C GLU A 171 9.54 -56.43 4.46
N PHE A 172 10.27 -57.03 5.39
CA PHE A 172 11.12 -56.32 6.33
C PHE A 172 12.57 -56.83 6.22
N LEU A 173 13.49 -55.88 6.06
CA LEU A 173 14.92 -56.15 5.97
C LEU A 173 15.60 -55.50 7.20
N PHE A 174 16.44 -56.28 7.87
CA PHE A 174 17.39 -55.80 8.88
C PHE A 174 18.76 -56.40 8.60
N ARG A 175 19.82 -55.58 8.70
CA ARG A 175 21.21 -55.98 8.63
C ARG A 175 21.99 -55.32 9.77
N ASP A 176 22.87 -56.08 10.31
CA ASP A 176 23.82 -55.67 11.33
C ASP A 176 25.21 -55.85 10.79
N ILE A 177 25.85 -54.76 10.38
CA ILE A 177 27.19 -54.74 9.80
C ILE A 177 28.17 -54.41 10.89
N GLU A 178 29.05 -55.31 11.22
CA GLU A 178 30.09 -55.14 12.23
C GLU A 178 31.15 -54.15 11.77
N GLY A 179 31.76 -53.44 12.74
CA GLY A 179 32.80 -52.44 12.51
C GLY A 179 33.00 -51.53 13.68
N GLU A 180 33.93 -50.61 13.57
CA GLU A 180 34.16 -49.56 14.59
C GLU A 180 33.19 -48.39 14.39
N PRO A 181 32.87 -47.63 15.45
CA PRO A 181 32.15 -46.39 15.29
C PRO A 181 32.85 -45.41 14.36
N LEU A 182 32.11 -44.78 13.44
CA LEU A 182 32.70 -43.85 12.49
C LEU A 182 33.37 -42.68 13.22
N ASN A 183 34.63 -42.41 12.84
CA ASN A 183 35.35 -41.25 13.36
C ASN A 183 34.98 -39.99 12.55
N PRO A 184 34.22 -39.04 13.14
CA PRO A 184 33.82 -37.86 12.40
C PRO A 184 35.00 -36.94 12.05
N ASP A 185 36.06 -36.91 12.86
CA ASP A 185 37.23 -36.06 12.59
C ASP A 185 38.00 -36.50 11.34
N GLU A 186 38.07 -37.78 11.07
CA GLU A 186 38.64 -38.30 9.82
C GLU A 186 37.82 -37.90 8.59
N VAL A 187 36.49 -37.94 8.70
CA VAL A 187 35.60 -37.53 7.62
C VAL A 187 35.71 -36.03 7.38
N LEU A 188 35.69 -35.22 8.45
CA LEU A 188 35.83 -33.76 8.38
C LEU A 188 37.18 -33.33 7.81
N SER A 189 38.26 -34.06 8.10
CA SER A 189 39.59 -33.77 7.58
C SER A 189 39.72 -33.93 6.05
N ARG A 190 38.75 -34.56 5.42
CA ARG A 190 38.71 -34.76 3.95
C ARG A 190 38.21 -33.54 3.20
N TYR A 191 37.62 -32.56 3.91
CA TYR A 191 37.31 -31.26 3.37
C TYR A 191 38.54 -30.34 3.46
N LYS A 192 38.64 -29.37 2.57
CA LYS A 192 39.62 -28.28 2.71
C LYS A 192 39.28 -27.40 3.91
N ASP A 193 38.01 -27.02 4.02
CA ASP A 193 37.39 -26.44 5.18
C ASP A 193 35.94 -26.94 5.30
N TRP A 194 35.68 -27.84 6.24
CA TRP A 194 34.34 -28.39 6.42
C TRP A 194 33.29 -27.35 6.88
N ARG A 195 33.74 -26.21 7.41
CA ARG A 195 32.85 -25.10 7.79
C ARG A 195 32.30 -24.38 6.58
N ASP A 196 33.02 -24.37 5.48
CA ASP A 196 32.53 -23.80 4.23
C ASP A 196 31.47 -24.73 3.61
N SER A 197 30.19 -24.34 3.81
CA SER A 197 29.07 -25.13 3.31
C SER A 197 29.01 -25.26 1.77
N SER A 198 29.78 -24.45 1.06
CA SER A 198 29.88 -24.55 -0.40
C SER A 198 30.67 -25.78 -0.88
N GLU A 199 31.50 -26.36 0.01
CA GLU A 199 32.24 -27.58 -0.25
C GLU A 199 31.42 -28.85 0.04
N TRP A 200 30.24 -28.72 0.65
CA TRP A 200 29.42 -29.87 1.01
C TRP A 200 28.82 -30.54 -0.22
N PRO A 201 28.94 -31.86 -0.36
CA PRO A 201 28.34 -32.60 -1.46
C PRO A 201 26.82 -32.40 -1.52
N VAL A 202 26.28 -32.22 -2.71
CA VAL A 202 24.86 -32.06 -2.97
C VAL A 202 24.41 -32.96 -4.12
N SER A 203 23.19 -33.51 -4.02
CA SER A 203 22.63 -34.30 -5.11
C SER A 203 22.24 -33.41 -6.31
N SER A 204 22.19 -34.01 -7.49
CA SER A 204 21.69 -33.33 -8.69
C SER A 204 20.26 -32.85 -8.54
N ARG A 205 19.46 -33.55 -7.75
CA ARG A 205 18.07 -33.15 -7.41
C ARG A 205 18.06 -31.87 -6.60
N GLN A 206 18.94 -31.74 -5.59
CA GLN A 206 18.96 -30.54 -4.73
C GLN A 206 19.36 -29.31 -5.54
N GLN A 207 20.31 -29.39 -6.45
CA GLN A 207 20.66 -28.31 -7.37
C GLN A 207 19.46 -27.87 -8.22
N SER A 208 18.62 -28.81 -8.65
CA SER A 208 17.44 -28.53 -9.46
C SER A 208 16.26 -28.02 -8.65
N ILE A 209 16.17 -28.35 -7.34
CA ILE A 209 15.06 -27.92 -6.47
C ILE A 209 15.03 -26.41 -6.32
N VAL A 210 16.16 -25.77 -6.00
CA VAL A 210 16.22 -24.30 -5.83
C VAL A 210 15.79 -23.60 -7.12
N GLN A 211 16.31 -24.02 -8.28
CA GLN A 211 15.91 -23.45 -9.57
C GLN A 211 14.43 -23.71 -9.89
N ARG A 212 13.90 -24.88 -9.54
CA ARG A 212 12.50 -25.22 -9.74
C ARG A 212 11.58 -24.45 -8.82
N GLU A 213 11.98 -24.21 -7.57
CA GLU A 213 11.23 -23.39 -6.62
C GLU A 213 11.24 -21.92 -7.02
N MET A 214 12.38 -21.40 -7.49
CA MET A 214 12.46 -20.05 -8.06
C MET A 214 11.51 -19.87 -9.25
N ARG A 215 11.38 -20.89 -10.12
CA ARG A 215 10.43 -20.84 -11.25
C ARG A 215 8.96 -20.96 -10.82
N LYS A 216 8.68 -21.60 -9.68
CA LYS A 216 7.32 -21.76 -9.16
C LYS A 216 6.86 -20.56 -8.34
N GLN A 217 7.78 -19.89 -7.67
CA GLN A 217 7.46 -18.66 -6.95
C GLN A 217 7.36 -17.51 -7.94
N ALA A 218 6.26 -16.75 -7.87
CA ALA A 218 6.16 -15.50 -8.60
C ALA A 218 7.27 -14.55 -8.13
N ASP A 219 7.81 -13.75 -9.05
CA ASP A 219 8.82 -12.73 -8.71
C ASP A 219 8.31 -11.86 -7.56
N PRO A 220 9.02 -11.81 -6.42
CA PRO A 220 8.57 -11.04 -5.26
C PRO A 220 8.42 -9.55 -5.57
N LEU A 221 9.15 -9.03 -6.54
CA LEU A 221 9.05 -7.63 -6.98
C LEU A 221 7.77 -7.35 -7.78
N SER A 222 7.20 -8.36 -8.42
CA SER A 222 5.95 -8.23 -9.20
C SER A 222 4.69 -8.48 -8.37
N LYS A 223 4.83 -8.87 -7.09
CA LYS A 223 3.69 -9.12 -6.21
C LYS A 223 3.00 -7.82 -5.82
N ASP A 224 1.67 -7.82 -5.90
CA ASP A 224 0.86 -6.74 -5.33
C ASP A 224 0.84 -6.78 -3.80
N GLY A 225 0.51 -5.63 -3.19
CA GLY A 225 0.30 -5.53 -1.75
C GLY A 225 1.59 -5.42 -0.93
N VAL A 226 1.47 -5.71 0.37
CA VAL A 226 2.54 -5.47 1.38
C VAL A 226 3.82 -6.26 1.10
N ILE A 227 3.70 -7.51 0.65
CA ILE A 227 4.86 -8.37 0.37
C ILE A 227 5.69 -7.76 -0.76
N GLY A 228 5.04 -7.41 -1.87
CA GLY A 228 5.71 -6.81 -3.02
C GLY A 228 6.34 -5.46 -2.67
N ALA A 229 5.60 -4.59 -2.00
CA ALA A 229 6.09 -3.30 -1.58
C ALA A 229 7.34 -3.43 -0.68
N PHE A 230 7.32 -4.34 0.30
CA PHE A 230 8.48 -4.59 1.16
C PHE A 230 9.69 -5.08 0.35
N CYS A 231 9.49 -6.03 -0.58
CA CYS A 231 10.56 -6.58 -1.39
C CYS A 231 11.11 -5.59 -2.45
N ARG A 232 10.32 -4.62 -2.90
CA ARG A 232 10.78 -3.52 -3.76
C ARG A 232 11.50 -2.42 -2.96
N THR A 233 11.13 -2.25 -1.69
CA THR A 233 11.78 -1.29 -0.78
C THR A 233 13.12 -1.82 -0.29
N TYR A 234 13.21 -3.12 0.00
CA TYR A 234 14.39 -3.76 0.57
C TYR A 234 14.79 -4.99 -0.24
N SER A 235 15.99 -4.98 -0.82
CA SER A 235 16.67 -6.18 -1.29
C SER A 235 16.93 -7.13 -0.11
N ILE A 236 17.35 -8.37 -0.41
CA ILE A 236 17.74 -9.31 0.65
C ILE A 236 18.85 -8.73 1.54
N GLU A 237 19.86 -8.11 0.91
CA GLU A 237 21.01 -7.52 1.60
C GLU A 237 20.60 -6.35 2.50
N GLU A 238 19.73 -5.48 2.00
CA GLU A 238 19.20 -4.36 2.78
C GLU A 238 18.30 -4.82 3.92
N ALA A 239 17.49 -5.86 3.71
CA ALA A 239 16.67 -6.45 4.75
C ALA A 239 17.53 -7.09 5.86
N ILE A 240 18.63 -7.75 5.52
CA ILE A 240 19.61 -8.25 6.49
C ILE A 240 20.22 -7.08 7.26
N ALA A 241 20.74 -6.07 6.57
CA ALA A 241 21.42 -4.95 7.18
C ALA A 241 20.54 -4.14 8.14
N ASN A 242 19.27 -3.89 7.75
CA ASN A 242 18.36 -3.07 8.53
C ASN A 242 17.64 -3.85 9.65
N PHE A 243 17.34 -5.13 9.44
CA PHE A 243 16.45 -5.86 10.35
C PHE A 243 17.05 -7.14 10.96
N LEU A 244 18.12 -7.70 10.39
CA LEU A 244 18.68 -8.99 10.78
C LEU A 244 20.21 -8.98 10.96
N SER A 245 20.80 -7.81 11.23
CA SER A 245 22.26 -7.67 11.45
C SER A 245 22.77 -8.41 12.70
N ASP A 246 21.88 -8.78 13.62
CA ASP A 246 22.13 -9.62 14.79
C ASP A 246 21.95 -11.12 14.50
N VAL A 247 21.46 -11.48 13.33
CA VAL A 247 21.18 -12.86 12.89
C VAL A 247 22.15 -13.32 11.82
N TYR A 248 22.48 -12.44 10.87
CA TYR A 248 23.34 -12.74 9.73
C TYR A 248 24.46 -11.72 9.59
N GLN A 249 25.62 -12.21 9.15
CA GLN A 249 26.77 -11.38 8.79
C GLN A 249 27.26 -11.72 7.39
N PRO A 250 27.85 -10.78 6.65
CA PRO A 250 28.47 -11.09 5.35
C PRO A 250 29.53 -12.15 5.48
N SER A 251 29.51 -13.15 4.60
CA SER A 251 30.55 -14.15 4.52
C SER A 251 31.78 -13.63 3.76
N ALA A 252 32.92 -14.34 3.89
CA ALA A 252 34.10 -14.10 3.05
C ALA A 252 33.84 -14.33 1.55
N MET A 253 32.81 -15.08 1.20
CA MET A 253 32.37 -15.32 -0.18
C MET A 253 31.35 -14.28 -0.64
N PRO A 254 31.56 -13.57 -1.77
CA PRO A 254 30.61 -12.63 -2.31
C PRO A 254 29.23 -13.27 -2.59
N GLY A 255 28.14 -12.56 -2.22
CA GLY A 255 26.77 -13.03 -2.41
C GLY A 255 26.33 -14.11 -1.42
N ARG A 256 27.09 -14.33 -0.34
CA ARG A 256 26.76 -15.26 0.73
C ARG A 256 26.81 -14.59 2.11
N TYR A 257 26.04 -15.15 3.03
CA TYR A 257 25.99 -14.73 4.43
C TYR A 257 26.17 -15.93 5.36
N ASP A 258 26.68 -15.64 6.56
CA ASP A 258 26.81 -16.57 7.67
C ASP A 258 25.65 -16.37 8.64
N TYR A 259 25.08 -17.46 9.11
CA TYR A 259 24.15 -17.41 10.25
C TYR A 259 24.96 -17.36 11.53
N ILE A 260 24.92 -16.27 12.28
CA ILE A 260 25.82 -15.97 13.40
C ILE A 260 25.88 -17.10 14.46
N PRO A 261 24.73 -17.77 14.82
CA PRO A 261 24.77 -18.87 15.77
C PRO A 261 25.33 -20.20 15.23
N ALA A 262 25.62 -20.32 13.92
CA ALA A 262 26.10 -21.55 13.33
C ALA A 262 27.63 -21.70 13.42
N ASP A 263 28.12 -22.95 13.41
CA ASP A 263 29.54 -23.26 13.30
C ASP A 263 30.03 -23.21 11.83
N SER A 264 29.12 -23.39 10.88
CA SER A 264 29.39 -23.34 9.45
C SER A 264 29.35 -21.91 8.87
N GLN A 265 29.98 -21.70 7.72
CA GLN A 265 30.09 -20.41 7.01
C GLN A 265 29.53 -20.52 5.60
N ALA A 266 29.27 -19.37 4.97
CA ALA A 266 28.81 -19.23 3.59
C ALA A 266 27.49 -19.98 3.28
N GLY A 267 26.69 -20.30 4.29
CA GLY A 267 25.52 -21.16 4.14
C GLY A 267 24.27 -20.45 3.61
N VAL A 268 24.18 -19.13 3.70
CA VAL A 268 23.07 -18.38 3.10
C VAL A 268 23.50 -17.89 1.73
N VAL A 269 22.80 -18.34 0.69
CA VAL A 269 23.06 -17.98 -0.71
C VAL A 269 21.98 -17.04 -1.19
N ILE A 270 22.39 -15.91 -1.78
CA ILE A 270 21.48 -14.95 -2.38
C ILE A 270 21.38 -15.19 -3.88
N TYR A 271 20.17 -15.24 -4.40
CA TYR A 271 19.85 -15.42 -5.82
C TYR A 271 19.19 -14.14 -6.35
N GLU A 272 19.84 -13.52 -7.33
CA GLU A 272 19.36 -12.33 -8.06
C GLU A 272 18.99 -11.13 -7.15
N GLY A 273 19.52 -11.06 -5.92
CA GLY A 273 19.14 -10.04 -4.93
C GLY A 273 17.70 -10.14 -4.42
N LYS A 274 16.92 -11.11 -4.91
CA LYS A 274 15.47 -11.26 -4.66
C LYS A 274 15.12 -12.39 -3.73
N PHE A 275 15.93 -13.45 -3.72
CA PHE A 275 15.73 -14.65 -2.93
C PHE A 275 16.96 -15.00 -2.13
N ALA A 276 16.73 -15.59 -0.96
CA ALA A 276 17.77 -16.21 -0.15
C ALA A 276 17.42 -17.67 0.13
N TYR A 277 18.43 -18.52 0.23
CA TYR A 277 18.29 -19.91 0.65
C TYR A 277 19.35 -20.23 1.69
N SER A 278 18.95 -20.75 2.85
CA SER A 278 19.87 -21.10 3.93
C SER A 278 20.17 -22.60 3.97
N HIS A 279 21.45 -22.94 4.00
CA HIS A 279 21.99 -24.28 4.22
C HIS A 279 22.44 -24.52 5.68
N HIS A 280 22.47 -23.49 6.52
CA HIS A 280 22.85 -23.63 7.94
C HIS A 280 21.84 -24.49 8.68
N ALA A 281 22.32 -25.58 9.27
CA ALA A 281 21.48 -26.61 9.86
C ALA A 281 20.63 -26.13 11.04
N THR A 282 21.14 -25.17 11.79
CA THR A 282 20.49 -24.58 12.97
C THR A 282 19.63 -23.35 12.66
N ASP A 283 19.71 -22.83 11.45
CA ASP A 283 18.90 -21.70 11.00
C ASP A 283 17.41 -22.09 10.89
N PRO A 284 16.49 -21.41 11.56
CA PRO A 284 15.04 -21.61 11.38
C PRO A 284 14.57 -21.53 9.92
N ALA A 285 15.32 -20.81 9.10
CA ALA A 285 15.10 -20.63 7.67
C ALA A 285 15.73 -21.70 6.78
N CYS A 286 16.50 -22.65 7.36
CA CYS A 286 17.20 -23.70 6.63
C CYS A 286 16.29 -24.49 5.68
N GLY A 287 16.75 -24.69 4.44
CA GLY A 287 16.03 -25.46 3.42
C GLY A 287 14.79 -24.76 2.83
N LYS A 288 14.63 -23.44 3.03
CA LYS A 288 13.53 -22.64 2.47
C LYS A 288 14.07 -21.59 1.52
N LEU A 289 13.42 -21.45 0.37
CA LEU A 289 13.63 -20.32 -0.53
C LEU A 289 12.75 -19.15 -0.05
N MET A 290 13.37 -18.04 0.29
CA MET A 290 12.72 -16.89 0.92
C MET A 290 12.95 -15.60 0.14
N ASN A 291 11.97 -14.73 0.11
CA ASN A 291 12.15 -13.33 -0.24
C ASN A 291 12.50 -12.50 1.02
N ALA A 292 12.75 -11.20 0.85
CA ALA A 292 13.11 -10.32 1.96
C ALA A 292 12.03 -10.26 3.06
N PHE A 293 10.75 -10.23 2.69
CA PHE A 293 9.63 -10.24 3.64
C PHE A 293 9.61 -11.54 4.48
N ASP A 294 9.73 -12.70 3.83
CA ASP A 294 9.70 -13.99 4.53
C ASP A 294 10.93 -14.19 5.41
N MET A 295 12.09 -13.69 5.00
CA MET A 295 13.31 -13.77 5.78
C MET A 295 13.18 -13.00 7.11
N VAL A 296 12.72 -11.76 7.06
CA VAL A 296 12.45 -10.97 8.28
C VAL A 296 11.33 -11.59 9.11
N ARG A 297 10.26 -12.08 8.48
CA ARG A 297 9.15 -12.74 9.17
C ARG A 297 9.59 -13.92 10.00
N ILE A 298 10.38 -14.82 9.43
CA ILE A 298 10.82 -16.06 10.10
C ILE A 298 11.65 -15.75 11.34
N HIS A 299 12.57 -14.79 11.26
CA HIS A 299 13.50 -14.50 12.36
C HIS A 299 12.93 -13.57 13.43
N ARG A 300 12.09 -12.59 13.04
CA ARG A 300 11.52 -11.63 14.02
C ARG A 300 10.21 -12.07 14.63
N PHE A 301 9.44 -12.87 13.91
CA PHE A 301 8.06 -13.22 14.31
C PHE A 301 7.79 -14.73 14.32
N GLY A 302 8.74 -15.56 13.89
CA GLY A 302 8.52 -17.00 13.73
C GLY A 302 8.13 -17.75 15.02
N GLU A 303 8.54 -17.26 16.18
CA GLU A 303 8.15 -17.83 17.48
C GLU A 303 6.63 -17.77 17.73
N MET A 304 5.93 -16.81 17.10
CA MET A 304 4.47 -16.67 17.22
C MET A 304 3.72 -17.86 16.61
N ASP A 305 4.37 -18.60 15.70
CA ASP A 305 3.78 -19.75 15.01
C ASP A 305 3.88 -21.07 15.79
N GLU A 306 4.51 -21.08 16.97
CA GLU A 306 4.77 -22.31 17.75
C GLU A 306 3.53 -23.13 18.12
N LYS A 307 2.37 -22.47 18.18
CA LYS A 307 1.11 -23.11 18.57
C LYS A 307 0.23 -23.49 17.36
N VAL A 308 0.71 -23.22 16.15
CA VAL A 308 -0.04 -23.43 14.91
C VAL A 308 0.35 -24.77 14.29
N SER A 309 -0.56 -25.40 13.55
CA SER A 309 -0.29 -26.65 12.83
C SER A 309 0.70 -26.41 11.69
N GLU A 310 1.60 -27.37 11.46
CA GLU A 310 2.60 -27.34 10.36
C GLU A 310 1.97 -27.21 8.96
N ASP A 311 0.73 -27.66 8.80
CA ASP A 311 -0.03 -27.60 7.53
C ASP A 311 -0.77 -26.26 7.32
N THR A 312 -0.57 -25.26 8.19
CA THR A 312 -1.26 -23.98 8.07
C THR A 312 -0.70 -23.15 6.92
N GLU A 313 -1.58 -22.64 6.07
CA GLU A 313 -1.19 -21.77 4.97
C GLU A 313 -0.40 -20.54 5.48
N PRO A 314 0.71 -20.15 4.83
CA PRO A 314 1.57 -19.04 5.27
C PRO A 314 0.81 -17.74 5.58
N ALA A 315 -0.20 -17.40 4.79
CA ALA A 315 -1.00 -16.19 4.97
C ALA A 315 -1.88 -16.20 6.25
N LYS A 316 -2.10 -17.37 6.85
CA LYS A 316 -2.89 -17.53 8.08
C LYS A 316 -2.02 -17.62 9.34
N LEU A 317 -0.71 -17.58 9.21
CA LEU A 317 0.22 -17.64 10.32
C LEU A 317 0.20 -16.35 11.15
N PRO A 318 0.27 -16.42 12.50
CA PRO A 318 0.45 -15.25 13.34
C PRO A 318 1.67 -14.40 12.97
N SER A 319 2.79 -15.05 12.62
CA SER A 319 4.00 -14.36 12.14
C SER A 319 3.77 -13.55 10.88
N PHE A 320 2.97 -14.05 9.94
CA PHE A 320 2.62 -13.33 8.70
C PHE A 320 1.83 -12.05 8.98
N THR A 321 0.92 -12.16 9.91
CA THR A 321 0.12 -11.05 10.41
C THR A 321 0.99 -9.95 11.03
N ALA A 322 1.88 -10.34 11.97
CA ALA A 322 2.78 -9.42 12.66
C ALA A 322 3.77 -8.77 11.68
N MET A 323 4.32 -9.54 10.74
CA MET A 323 5.22 -9.01 9.71
C MET A 323 4.50 -8.05 8.75
N SER A 324 3.26 -8.32 8.40
CA SER A 324 2.47 -7.40 7.56
C SER A 324 2.20 -6.07 8.27
N GLU A 325 1.89 -6.11 9.58
CA GLU A 325 1.74 -4.90 10.39
C GLU A 325 3.06 -4.13 10.52
N PHE A 326 4.16 -4.83 10.71
CA PHE A 326 5.50 -4.26 10.75
C PHE A 326 5.84 -3.53 9.43
N ALA A 327 5.66 -4.20 8.30
CA ALA A 327 5.97 -3.67 6.98
C ALA A 327 5.10 -2.45 6.62
N VAL A 328 3.81 -2.47 6.91
CA VAL A 328 2.91 -1.31 6.64
C VAL A 328 3.26 -0.10 7.52
N ASN A 329 3.86 -0.31 8.71
CA ASN A 329 4.27 0.79 9.58
C ASN A 329 5.67 1.34 9.27
N ASP A 330 6.46 0.62 8.47
CA ASP A 330 7.78 1.09 8.03
C ASP A 330 7.67 2.31 7.10
N GLU A 331 8.45 3.36 7.36
CA GLU A 331 8.36 4.63 6.63
C GLU A 331 8.77 4.48 5.16
N ASN A 332 9.80 3.69 4.87
CA ASN A 332 10.28 3.50 3.51
C ASN A 332 9.30 2.65 2.69
N VAL A 333 8.69 1.63 3.29
CA VAL A 333 7.63 0.82 2.66
C VAL A 333 6.39 1.68 2.38
N LYS A 334 6.01 2.58 3.29
CA LYS A 334 4.94 3.55 3.05
C LYS A 334 5.24 4.44 1.84
N MET A 335 6.48 4.91 1.72
CA MET A 335 6.91 5.72 0.57
C MET A 335 6.84 4.93 -0.73
N THR A 336 7.31 3.70 -0.74
CA THR A 336 7.22 2.82 -1.91
C THR A 336 5.77 2.59 -2.33
N ILE A 337 4.88 2.28 -1.38
CA ILE A 337 3.44 2.09 -1.66
C ILE A 337 2.82 3.37 -2.23
N ALA A 338 3.16 4.52 -1.66
CA ALA A 338 2.66 5.81 -2.11
C ALA A 338 3.17 6.14 -3.51
N GLY A 339 4.49 5.99 -3.75
CA GLY A 339 5.12 6.23 -5.05
C GLY A 339 4.56 5.35 -6.16
N GLU A 340 4.38 4.05 -5.92
CA GLU A 340 3.81 3.11 -6.90
C GLU A 340 2.37 3.45 -7.30
N ARG A 341 1.59 3.96 -6.36
CA ARG A 341 0.24 4.45 -6.64
C ARG A 341 0.27 5.72 -7.47
N LEU A 342 1.20 6.62 -7.13
CA LEU A 342 1.43 7.83 -7.92
C LEU A 342 1.89 7.50 -9.34
N GLU A 343 2.90 6.63 -9.50
CA GLU A 343 3.38 6.19 -10.83
C GLU A 343 2.27 5.52 -11.66
N LYS A 344 1.39 4.77 -11.01
CA LYS A 344 0.22 4.18 -11.68
C LYS A 344 -0.78 5.25 -12.11
N ALA A 345 -0.95 6.30 -11.29
CA ALA A 345 -1.72 7.49 -11.63
C ALA A 345 -0.97 8.41 -12.61
N GLU A 346 0.38 8.51 -12.52
CA GLU A 346 1.22 9.32 -13.39
C GLU A 346 1.37 8.78 -14.81
N ARG A 347 1.23 7.49 -15.01
CA ARG A 347 1.05 6.96 -16.38
C ARG A 347 -0.21 7.49 -17.06
N GLU A 348 -1.16 7.98 -16.26
CA GLU A 348 -2.33 8.74 -16.72
C GLU A 348 -2.16 10.26 -16.56
N PHE A 349 -1.35 10.79 -15.61
CA PHE A 349 -1.25 12.23 -15.26
C PHE A 349 0.09 12.56 -14.57
N SER A 350 0.94 13.45 -15.04
CA SER A 350 2.29 13.76 -14.51
C SER A 350 2.37 14.86 -13.44
N GLY A 351 3.19 14.72 -12.38
CA GLY A 351 4.00 15.71 -11.57
C GLY A 351 3.69 16.04 -10.11
N GLU A 352 4.66 15.81 -9.31
CA GLU A 352 5.35 16.46 -8.17
C GLU A 352 4.82 16.49 -6.71
N ASN A 353 5.74 16.18 -5.80
CA ASN A 353 5.93 16.39 -4.33
C ASN A 353 5.15 15.51 -3.33
N GLU A 354 5.85 14.52 -2.69
CA GLU A 354 5.25 13.33 -2.06
C GLU A 354 5.37 13.23 -0.53
N ASP A 355 6.05 14.15 0.16
CA ASP A 355 6.38 14.02 1.60
C ASP A 355 5.14 13.90 2.53
N TRP A 356 4.03 14.52 2.15
CA TRP A 356 2.76 14.48 2.91
C TRP A 356 2.07 13.11 2.89
N MET A 357 2.39 12.24 1.91
CA MET A 357 1.80 10.90 1.80
C MET A 357 2.22 9.97 2.94
N LYS A 358 3.32 10.28 3.62
CA LYS A 358 3.76 9.58 4.85
C LYS A 358 2.76 9.73 5.99
N GLU A 359 1.96 10.80 5.97
CA GLU A 359 0.96 11.07 7.00
C GLU A 359 -0.37 10.33 6.78
N LEU A 360 -0.56 9.67 5.63
CA LEU A 360 -1.77 8.90 5.35
C LEU A 360 -1.88 7.69 6.27
N GLU A 361 -3.07 7.49 6.81
CA GLU A 361 -3.43 6.31 7.59
C GLU A 361 -3.87 5.18 6.64
N TYR A 362 -3.36 3.96 6.87
CA TYR A 362 -3.71 2.77 6.11
C TYR A 362 -4.60 1.82 6.92
N GLU A 363 -5.37 0.97 6.22
CA GLU A 363 -6.10 -0.13 6.87
C GLU A 363 -5.10 -1.12 7.48
N LYS A 364 -5.50 -1.74 8.59
CA LYS A 364 -4.63 -2.72 9.26
C LYS A 364 -4.25 -3.84 8.29
N ARG A 365 -2.95 -4.09 8.15
CA ARG A 365 -2.35 -5.15 7.31
C ARG A 365 -2.63 -5.00 5.81
N SER A 366 -2.85 -3.79 5.36
CA SER A 366 -3.22 -3.52 3.96
C SER A 366 -2.52 -2.28 3.44
N THR A 367 -2.32 -2.21 2.14
CA THR A 367 -1.86 -1.01 1.44
C THR A 367 -3.01 -0.05 1.10
N VAL A 368 -4.25 -0.38 1.51
CA VAL A 368 -5.42 0.44 1.22
C VAL A 368 -5.46 1.64 2.16
N VAL A 369 -5.56 2.84 1.60
CA VAL A 369 -5.73 4.07 2.38
C VAL A 369 -7.04 4.01 3.14
N LYS A 370 -6.98 4.30 4.44
CA LYS A 370 -8.15 4.22 5.30
C LYS A 370 -9.18 5.30 4.94
N ASN A 371 -10.45 4.91 4.84
CA ASN A 371 -11.56 5.82 4.54
C ASN A 371 -11.86 6.74 5.74
N THR A 372 -11.00 7.75 5.96
CA THR A 372 -11.18 8.77 7.01
C THR A 372 -11.27 10.15 6.40
N LEU A 373 -12.01 11.04 7.09
CA LEU A 373 -12.05 12.46 6.70
C LEU A 373 -10.66 13.11 6.74
N ARG A 374 -9.81 12.70 7.69
CA ARG A 374 -8.43 13.18 7.81
C ARG A 374 -7.60 12.87 6.55
N ASN A 375 -7.64 11.63 6.09
CA ASN A 375 -6.90 11.25 4.88
C ASN A 375 -7.40 12.02 3.64
N LEU A 376 -8.71 12.15 3.48
CA LEU A 376 -9.25 12.88 2.34
C LEU A 376 -8.90 14.37 2.38
N LEU A 377 -8.89 15.00 3.58
CA LEU A 377 -8.42 16.38 3.74
C LEU A 377 -6.93 16.52 3.44
N LEU A 378 -6.10 15.56 3.85
CA LEU A 378 -4.67 15.55 3.49
C LEU A 378 -4.49 15.49 1.97
N ILE A 379 -5.19 14.60 1.29
CA ILE A 379 -5.15 14.47 -0.18
C ILE A 379 -5.55 15.79 -0.84
N LEU A 380 -6.74 16.32 -0.53
CA LEU A 380 -7.25 17.54 -1.15
C LEU A 380 -6.37 18.78 -0.88
N ASN A 381 -5.68 18.81 0.27
CA ASN A 381 -4.83 19.95 0.63
C ASN A 381 -3.43 19.89 0.01
N ASN A 382 -2.92 18.70 -0.26
CA ASN A 382 -1.52 18.53 -0.65
C ASN A 382 -1.33 18.10 -2.10
N ASP A 383 -2.32 17.46 -2.72
CA ASP A 383 -2.26 17.15 -4.15
C ASP A 383 -2.31 18.44 -4.97
N GLU A 384 -1.22 18.74 -5.67
CA GLU A 384 -1.07 19.95 -6.49
C GLU A 384 -2.16 20.07 -7.57
N LYS A 385 -2.60 18.93 -8.11
CA LYS A 385 -3.65 18.87 -9.14
C LYS A 385 -5.04 19.23 -8.60
N LEU A 386 -5.23 19.20 -7.28
CA LEU A 386 -6.51 19.51 -6.63
C LEU A 386 -6.51 20.90 -5.97
N LYS A 387 -5.40 21.65 -6.05
CA LYS A 387 -5.31 23.00 -5.47
C LYS A 387 -6.20 24.02 -6.16
N GLY A 388 -6.59 23.76 -7.39
CA GLY A 388 -7.48 24.61 -8.14
C GLY A 388 -8.92 24.66 -7.64
N ILE A 389 -9.33 23.76 -6.75
CA ILE A 389 -10.68 23.75 -6.14
C ILE A 389 -10.79 24.86 -5.10
N VAL A 390 -11.61 25.86 -5.39
CA VAL A 390 -11.75 27.08 -4.59
C VAL A 390 -13.22 27.49 -4.42
N PHE A 391 -13.51 28.38 -3.46
CA PHE A 391 -14.82 28.98 -3.30
C PHE A 391 -14.76 30.47 -3.72
N ASN A 392 -15.61 30.86 -4.67
CA ASN A 392 -15.72 32.23 -5.13
C ASN A 392 -16.78 32.97 -4.30
N GLN A 393 -16.35 33.96 -3.50
CA GLN A 393 -17.20 34.76 -2.63
C GLN A 393 -18.15 35.71 -3.39
N LEU A 394 -17.87 35.99 -4.67
CA LEU A 394 -18.74 36.83 -5.50
C LEU A 394 -19.89 36.03 -6.10
N SER A 395 -19.60 34.83 -6.61
CA SER A 395 -20.62 33.93 -7.20
C SER A 395 -21.30 33.07 -6.15
N ASP A 396 -20.79 33.05 -4.91
CA ASP A 396 -21.29 32.21 -3.81
C ASP A 396 -21.32 30.72 -4.20
N GLY A 397 -20.27 30.27 -4.87
CA GLY A 397 -20.17 28.91 -5.41
C GLY A 397 -18.75 28.40 -5.56
N MET A 398 -18.63 27.09 -5.70
CA MET A 398 -17.34 26.48 -6.01
C MET A 398 -16.91 26.78 -7.44
N GLU A 399 -15.62 26.96 -7.64
CA GLU A 399 -14.98 27.18 -8.92
C GLU A 399 -13.68 26.39 -9.02
N ILE A 400 -13.24 26.20 -10.25
CA ILE A 400 -11.89 25.70 -10.56
C ILE A 400 -11.04 26.88 -11.04
N LYS A 401 -9.99 27.16 -10.27
CA LYS A 401 -9.01 28.20 -10.57
C LYS A 401 -7.67 27.56 -10.91
N GLY A 402 -7.36 27.45 -12.19
CA GLY A 402 -6.18 26.75 -12.70
C GLY A 402 -6.50 25.41 -13.33
N GLU A 403 -5.54 24.48 -13.28
CA GLU A 403 -5.65 23.16 -13.88
C GLU A 403 -6.16 22.12 -12.88
N VAL A 404 -6.91 21.15 -13.37
CA VAL A 404 -7.38 19.95 -12.67
C VAL A 404 -7.10 18.73 -13.53
N PRO A 405 -7.02 17.50 -12.95
CA PRO A 405 -6.66 16.30 -13.72
C PRO A 405 -7.74 15.80 -14.70
N TRP A 406 -8.78 16.59 -14.96
CA TRP A 406 -9.85 16.27 -15.93
C TRP A 406 -10.19 17.47 -16.79
N GLU A 407 -10.85 17.24 -17.93
CA GLU A 407 -11.31 18.30 -18.81
C GLU A 407 -12.40 19.15 -18.14
N HIS A 408 -12.17 20.45 -18.07
CA HIS A 408 -13.05 21.41 -17.43
C HIS A 408 -13.36 22.59 -18.36
N PRO A 409 -14.53 22.58 -19.06
CA PRO A 409 -14.85 23.58 -20.07
C PRO A 409 -15.31 24.93 -19.49
N SER A 410 -15.57 25.02 -18.17
CA SER A 410 -16.10 26.19 -17.49
C SER A 410 -15.43 26.34 -16.13
N ARG A 411 -15.19 27.60 -15.69
CA ARG A 411 -14.67 27.86 -14.35
C ARG A 411 -15.63 27.45 -13.22
N PHE A 412 -16.92 27.39 -13.47
CA PHE A 412 -17.93 27.06 -12.46
C PHE A 412 -17.98 25.54 -12.23
N TRP A 413 -18.00 25.14 -10.97
CA TRP A 413 -18.12 23.73 -10.56
C TRP A 413 -19.45 23.14 -11.01
N ARG A 414 -19.42 21.97 -11.61
CA ARG A 414 -20.57 21.24 -12.16
C ARG A 414 -20.75 19.90 -11.45
N ASP A 415 -21.93 19.32 -11.50
CA ASP A 415 -22.19 17.96 -10.98
C ASP A 415 -21.22 16.92 -11.56
N ALA A 416 -20.77 17.11 -12.82
CA ALA A 416 -19.78 16.26 -13.45
C ALA A 416 -18.40 16.34 -12.76
N ASP A 417 -18.06 17.47 -12.17
CA ASP A 417 -16.75 17.66 -11.52
C ASP A 417 -16.69 16.94 -10.17
N ASP A 418 -17.83 16.73 -9.50
CA ASP A 418 -17.91 15.83 -8.34
C ASP A 418 -17.57 14.40 -8.72
N ALA A 419 -18.14 13.90 -9.83
CA ALA A 419 -17.86 12.55 -10.31
C ALA A 419 -16.41 12.38 -10.78
N GLN A 420 -15.84 13.40 -11.42
CA GLN A 420 -14.44 13.40 -11.87
C GLN A 420 -13.48 13.42 -10.68
N LEU A 421 -13.74 14.24 -9.68
CA LEU A 421 -12.95 14.28 -8.45
C LEU A 421 -12.97 12.94 -7.73
N ILE A 422 -14.16 12.35 -7.55
CA ILE A 422 -14.30 11.03 -6.92
C ILE A 422 -13.52 9.98 -7.72
N SER A 423 -13.67 9.95 -9.04
CA SER A 423 -12.95 9.00 -9.90
C SER A 423 -11.43 9.16 -9.79
N TYR A 424 -10.93 10.38 -9.83
CA TYR A 424 -9.50 10.68 -9.70
C TYR A 424 -8.96 10.20 -8.36
N VAL A 425 -9.62 10.56 -7.26
CA VAL A 425 -9.18 10.17 -5.91
C VAL A 425 -9.27 8.67 -5.70
N ASP A 426 -10.33 8.01 -6.17
CA ASP A 426 -10.50 6.55 -6.08
C ASP A 426 -9.39 5.80 -6.82
N LEU A 427 -9.07 6.23 -8.03
CA LEU A 427 -8.01 5.61 -8.84
C LEU A 427 -6.62 5.84 -8.24
N THR A 428 -6.38 7.03 -7.69
CA THR A 428 -5.06 7.46 -7.22
C THR A 428 -4.79 7.02 -5.79
N TYR A 429 -5.73 7.19 -4.87
CA TYR A 429 -5.52 7.03 -3.43
C TYR A 429 -6.38 5.93 -2.82
N GLY A 430 -7.58 5.69 -3.33
CA GLY A 430 -8.55 4.73 -2.85
C GLY A 430 -9.90 5.32 -2.51
N THR A 431 -10.87 4.43 -2.22
CA THR A 431 -12.29 4.78 -2.09
C THR A 431 -12.62 5.45 -0.76
N PHE A 432 -13.32 6.59 -0.83
CA PHE A 432 -13.86 7.32 0.30
C PHE A 432 -15.40 7.36 0.26
N SER A 433 -16.02 7.55 1.41
CA SER A 433 -17.49 7.67 1.48
C SER A 433 -17.96 9.02 0.94
N ALA A 434 -19.15 9.05 0.33
CA ALA A 434 -19.78 10.28 -0.15
C ALA A 434 -19.90 11.38 0.95
N ARG A 435 -20.15 10.95 2.18
CA ARG A 435 -20.17 11.87 3.34
C ARG A 435 -18.82 12.56 3.57
N ASN A 436 -17.71 11.82 3.42
CA ASN A 436 -16.38 12.40 3.60
C ASN A 436 -16.08 13.39 2.48
N TYR A 437 -16.48 13.09 1.23
CA TYR A 437 -16.35 14.02 0.10
C TYR A 437 -17.14 15.30 0.34
N ASP A 438 -18.43 15.23 0.71
CA ASP A 438 -19.26 16.40 1.01
C ASP A 438 -18.60 17.37 2.01
N ILE A 439 -18.04 16.79 3.08
CA ILE A 439 -17.42 17.59 4.15
C ILE A 439 -16.05 18.12 3.72
N ALA A 440 -15.20 17.27 3.13
CA ALA A 440 -13.83 17.62 2.81
C ALA A 440 -13.74 18.65 1.68
N VAL A 441 -14.50 18.45 0.61
CA VAL A 441 -14.52 19.36 -0.54
C VAL A 441 -15.07 20.72 -0.14
N THR A 442 -16.20 20.76 0.59
CA THR A 442 -16.76 22.01 1.10
C THR A 442 -15.76 22.76 1.99
N LYS A 443 -15.11 22.04 2.93
CA LYS A 443 -14.13 22.65 3.83
C LYS A 443 -12.92 23.19 3.07
N VAL A 444 -12.34 22.41 2.19
CA VAL A 444 -11.13 22.81 1.45
C VAL A 444 -11.41 23.96 0.49
N ALA A 445 -12.56 23.96 -0.17
CA ALA A 445 -12.98 25.07 -1.02
C ALA A 445 -13.17 26.36 -0.20
N ASP A 446 -13.82 26.27 0.98
CA ASP A 446 -14.02 27.41 1.89
C ASP A 446 -12.69 27.95 2.43
N ASP A 447 -11.77 27.08 2.87
CA ASP A 447 -10.41 27.46 3.32
C ASP A 447 -9.62 28.21 2.21
N ARG A 448 -9.90 27.94 0.93
CA ARG A 448 -9.29 28.55 -0.25
C ARG A 448 -10.21 29.61 -0.89
N SER A 449 -11.15 30.13 -0.10
CA SER A 449 -12.09 31.12 -0.63
C SER A 449 -11.38 32.38 -1.10
N TYR A 450 -11.81 32.92 -2.22
CA TYR A 450 -11.27 34.13 -2.80
C TYR A 450 -12.36 35.06 -3.33
N HIS A 451 -12.03 36.31 -3.53
CA HIS A 451 -12.94 37.30 -4.12
C HIS A 451 -12.34 37.87 -5.40
N PRO A 452 -12.85 37.52 -6.60
CA PRO A 452 -12.19 37.85 -7.86
C PRO A 452 -12.00 39.35 -8.07
N ILE A 453 -12.99 40.16 -7.71
CA ILE A 453 -12.88 41.63 -7.88
C ILE A 453 -11.88 42.23 -6.90
N ARG A 454 -11.79 41.76 -5.65
CA ARG A 454 -10.77 42.24 -4.70
C ARG A 454 -9.36 41.88 -5.17
N GLU A 455 -9.17 40.67 -5.68
CA GLU A 455 -7.88 40.26 -6.28
C GLU A 455 -7.56 41.16 -7.49
N PHE A 456 -8.52 41.38 -8.40
CA PHE A 456 -8.36 42.27 -9.53
C PHE A 456 -7.94 43.68 -9.09
N LEU A 457 -8.68 44.29 -8.16
CA LEU A 457 -8.37 45.64 -7.66
C LEU A 457 -6.99 45.69 -7.00
N SER A 458 -6.57 44.65 -6.30
CA SER A 458 -5.25 44.56 -5.66
C SER A 458 -4.10 44.33 -6.65
N SER A 459 -4.38 43.77 -7.82
CA SER A 459 -3.39 43.52 -8.89
C SER A 459 -3.17 44.73 -9.81
N LEU A 460 -4.00 45.77 -9.66
CA LEU A 460 -3.85 46.97 -10.50
C LEU A 460 -2.51 47.69 -10.23
N PRO A 461 -1.89 48.26 -11.27
CA PRO A 461 -0.67 49.07 -11.10
C PRO A 461 -0.97 50.33 -10.25
N GLU A 462 0.06 50.93 -9.73
CA GLU A 462 -0.06 52.20 -9.02
C GLU A 462 -0.76 53.27 -9.90
N TRP A 463 -1.61 54.07 -9.28
CA TRP A 463 -2.33 55.14 -9.96
C TRP A 463 -1.35 56.14 -10.58
N ASP A 464 -1.52 56.41 -11.87
CA ASP A 464 -0.74 57.40 -12.64
C ASP A 464 -1.06 58.89 -12.30
N LYS A 465 -1.88 59.10 -11.29
CA LYS A 465 -2.37 60.43 -10.80
C LYS A 465 -3.25 61.20 -11.80
N VAL A 466 -3.72 60.56 -12.89
CA VAL A 466 -4.64 61.18 -13.84
C VAL A 466 -6.09 60.94 -13.41
N PRO A 467 -6.86 61.98 -13.09
CA PRO A 467 -8.26 61.85 -12.60
C PRO A 467 -9.23 61.59 -13.75
N ARG A 468 -9.54 60.30 -14.02
CA ARG A 468 -10.46 59.88 -15.09
C ARG A 468 -11.88 59.60 -14.60
N VAL A 469 -12.07 59.33 -13.32
CA VAL A 469 -13.33 58.84 -12.78
C VAL A 469 -14.48 59.85 -12.94
N ASP A 470 -14.20 61.10 -12.78
CA ASP A 470 -15.25 62.17 -12.86
C ASP A 470 -15.71 62.48 -14.23
N THR A 471 -14.83 62.27 -15.24
CA THR A 471 -15.10 62.68 -16.64
C THR A 471 -15.43 61.50 -17.56
N ILE A 472 -15.42 60.27 -17.11
CA ILE A 472 -15.61 59.09 -17.96
C ILE A 472 -16.89 59.14 -18.81
N LEU A 473 -18.01 59.65 -18.26
CA LEU A 473 -19.24 59.80 -19.00
C LEU A 473 -19.17 60.96 -20.00
N VAL A 474 -18.39 62.01 -19.70
CA VAL A 474 -18.16 63.16 -20.57
C VAL A 474 -17.27 62.70 -21.76
N ASP A 475 -16.18 62.06 -21.44
CA ASP A 475 -15.15 61.71 -22.42
C ASP A 475 -15.63 60.61 -23.39
N PHE A 476 -16.39 59.61 -22.91
CA PHE A 476 -16.76 58.45 -23.74
C PHE A 476 -18.22 58.47 -24.23
N LEU A 477 -19.13 59.14 -23.57
CA LEU A 477 -20.56 59.19 -23.93
C LEU A 477 -21.05 60.59 -24.30
N GLY A 478 -20.17 61.61 -24.28
CA GLY A 478 -20.52 62.97 -24.65
C GLY A 478 -21.49 63.63 -23.65
N ALA A 479 -21.56 63.19 -22.42
CA ALA A 479 -22.40 63.83 -21.39
C ALA A 479 -21.91 65.26 -21.11
N SER A 480 -22.81 66.15 -20.65
CA SER A 480 -22.46 67.51 -20.32
C SER A 480 -21.48 67.58 -19.15
N ASP A 481 -20.40 68.31 -19.29
CA ASP A 481 -19.41 68.52 -18.24
C ASP A 481 -19.96 69.53 -17.19
N ASN A 482 -20.49 69.00 -16.12
CA ASN A 482 -21.02 69.79 -15.01
C ASN A 482 -20.83 69.09 -13.66
N ALA A 483 -20.98 69.81 -12.55
CA ALA A 483 -20.79 69.27 -11.22
C ALA A 483 -21.67 68.08 -10.88
N TYR A 484 -22.91 68.02 -11.38
CA TYR A 484 -23.82 66.91 -11.18
C TYR A 484 -23.33 65.63 -11.86
N VAL A 485 -23.00 65.69 -13.14
CA VAL A 485 -22.49 64.52 -13.90
C VAL A 485 -21.25 63.99 -13.27
N ARG A 486 -20.29 64.84 -12.94
CA ARG A 486 -19.06 64.44 -12.24
C ARG A 486 -19.36 63.76 -10.89
N ALA A 487 -20.26 64.34 -10.08
CA ALA A 487 -20.59 63.81 -8.79
C ALA A 487 -21.31 62.45 -8.84
N VAL A 488 -22.27 62.24 -9.73
CA VAL A 488 -23.02 60.99 -9.84
C VAL A 488 -22.14 59.87 -10.43
N THR A 489 -21.26 60.21 -11.38
CA THR A 489 -20.28 59.28 -11.94
C THR A 489 -19.33 58.78 -10.85
N ARG A 490 -18.68 59.67 -10.12
CA ARG A 490 -17.80 59.34 -9.00
C ARG A 490 -18.52 58.46 -7.97
N LYS A 491 -19.72 58.89 -7.53
CA LYS A 491 -20.49 58.16 -6.51
C LYS A 491 -20.87 56.76 -6.96
N THR A 492 -21.20 56.55 -8.22
CA THR A 492 -21.55 55.25 -8.77
C THR A 492 -20.36 54.32 -8.74
N LEU A 493 -19.21 54.75 -9.25
CA LEU A 493 -17.99 53.94 -9.28
C LEU A 493 -17.43 53.68 -7.87
N CYS A 494 -17.40 54.71 -6.99
CA CYS A 494 -17.04 54.52 -5.58
C CYS A 494 -18.00 53.56 -4.88
N GLY A 495 -19.32 53.64 -5.17
CA GLY A 495 -20.34 52.73 -4.65
C GLY A 495 -20.13 51.28 -5.08
N ALA A 496 -19.72 51.09 -6.33
CA ALA A 496 -19.37 49.75 -6.83
C ALA A 496 -18.18 49.13 -6.07
N ILE A 497 -17.11 49.90 -5.84
CA ILE A 497 -15.97 49.47 -5.02
C ILE A 497 -16.39 49.26 -3.55
N ALA A 498 -17.13 50.18 -2.98
CA ALA A 498 -17.57 50.09 -1.57
C ALA A 498 -18.39 48.83 -1.31
N ARG A 499 -19.26 48.40 -2.22
CA ARG A 499 -20.03 47.16 -2.08
C ARG A 499 -19.20 45.88 -2.18
N VAL A 500 -18.11 45.89 -2.90
CA VAL A 500 -17.15 44.77 -2.96
C VAL A 500 -16.30 44.73 -1.69
N MET A 501 -15.86 45.90 -1.20
CA MET A 501 -14.98 45.94 -0.02
C MET A 501 -15.76 45.78 1.30
N ASN A 502 -17.03 46.26 1.34
CA ASN A 502 -17.92 46.14 2.48
C ASN A 502 -19.32 45.65 2.02
N PRO A 503 -19.46 44.33 1.77
CA PRO A 503 -20.70 43.75 1.27
C PRO A 503 -21.91 44.14 2.14
N GLY A 504 -23.03 44.47 1.48
CA GLY A 504 -24.24 44.90 2.14
C GLY A 504 -24.25 46.38 2.58
N CYS A 505 -23.19 47.15 2.35
CA CYS A 505 -23.22 48.59 2.61
C CYS A 505 -24.34 49.24 1.83
N LYS A 506 -24.94 50.31 2.42
CA LYS A 506 -26.11 50.97 1.83
C LYS A 506 -25.72 51.74 0.57
N PHE A 507 -26.22 51.30 -0.56
CA PHE A 507 -26.12 51.99 -1.84
C PHE A 507 -27.42 51.76 -2.62
N ASP A 508 -28.41 52.63 -2.43
CA ASP A 508 -29.77 52.51 -2.94
C ASP A 508 -30.06 53.44 -4.13
N THR A 509 -29.02 53.90 -4.81
CA THR A 509 -29.11 54.78 -5.99
C THR A 509 -28.67 54.03 -7.27
N MET A 510 -29.16 54.48 -8.41
CA MET A 510 -28.90 53.94 -9.71
C MET A 510 -28.62 55.07 -10.69
N LEU A 511 -27.43 55.02 -11.34
CA LEU A 511 -27.13 55.88 -12.48
C LEU A 511 -28.00 55.48 -13.66
N VAL A 512 -28.61 56.42 -14.34
CA VAL A 512 -29.47 56.17 -15.51
C VAL A 512 -28.91 56.92 -16.73
N LEU A 513 -28.36 56.18 -17.69
CA LEU A 513 -27.82 56.72 -18.91
C LEU A 513 -28.94 56.88 -19.98
N ASN A 514 -29.25 58.12 -20.30
CA ASN A 514 -30.32 58.46 -21.19
C ASN A 514 -29.82 59.05 -22.52
N GLY A 515 -30.11 58.39 -23.62
CA GLY A 515 -29.71 58.88 -24.96
C GLY A 515 -30.01 57.87 -26.07
N PRO A 516 -29.77 58.25 -27.33
CA PRO A 516 -30.09 57.41 -28.49
C PRO A 516 -29.45 56.00 -28.43
N GLN A 517 -30.06 55.08 -29.16
CA GLN A 517 -29.51 53.73 -29.30
C GLN A 517 -28.17 53.77 -30.09
N GLY A 518 -27.25 52.85 -29.80
CA GLY A 518 -25.98 52.74 -30.51
C GLY A 518 -24.87 53.69 -30.05
N LYS A 519 -25.10 54.49 -28.99
CA LYS A 519 -24.10 55.41 -28.41
C LYS A 519 -23.05 54.75 -27.49
N GLY A 520 -23.05 53.43 -27.38
CA GLY A 520 -22.05 52.70 -26.56
C GLY A 520 -22.29 52.68 -25.06
N LYS A 521 -23.53 52.97 -24.58
CA LYS A 521 -23.87 52.98 -23.16
C LYS A 521 -23.56 51.66 -22.46
N SER A 522 -24.13 50.54 -22.93
CA SER A 522 -23.89 49.20 -22.42
C SER A 522 -22.44 48.74 -22.66
N THR A 523 -21.84 49.15 -23.78
CA THR A 523 -20.44 48.86 -24.10
C THR A 523 -19.48 49.50 -23.05
N LEU A 524 -19.73 50.75 -22.65
CA LEU A 524 -18.93 51.41 -21.59
C LEU A 524 -19.05 50.66 -20.26
N ILE A 525 -20.27 50.30 -19.85
CA ILE A 525 -20.50 49.57 -18.61
C ILE A 525 -19.78 48.21 -18.66
N SER A 526 -19.95 47.47 -19.74
CA SER A 526 -19.27 46.17 -19.93
C SER A 526 -17.75 46.29 -19.91
N LYS A 527 -17.15 47.33 -20.50
CA LYS A 527 -15.70 47.58 -20.47
C LYS A 527 -15.18 47.93 -19.08
N LEU A 528 -15.98 48.55 -18.22
CA LEU A 528 -15.60 48.92 -16.86
C LEU A 528 -15.50 47.72 -15.93
N CYS A 529 -16.29 46.67 -16.11
CA CYS A 529 -16.32 45.52 -15.20
C CYS A 529 -16.01 44.17 -15.87
N GLY A 530 -15.71 44.15 -17.19
CA GLY A 530 -15.28 42.95 -17.92
C GLY A 530 -16.25 41.77 -17.75
N GLU A 531 -15.75 40.66 -17.35
CA GLU A 531 -16.52 39.42 -17.16
C GLU A 531 -17.58 39.49 -16.02
N TRP A 532 -17.49 40.45 -15.13
CA TRP A 532 -18.45 40.67 -14.04
C TRP A 532 -19.60 41.60 -14.43
N PHE A 533 -19.84 41.79 -15.72
CA PHE A 533 -20.98 42.52 -16.30
C PHE A 533 -22.18 41.57 -16.57
N ASN A 534 -23.37 42.08 -16.30
CA ASN A 534 -24.59 41.38 -16.66
C ASN A 534 -25.68 42.38 -17.14
N ASP A 535 -26.28 42.09 -18.29
CA ASP A 535 -27.39 42.84 -18.89
C ASP A 535 -28.69 42.02 -18.98
N SER A 536 -28.69 40.82 -18.43
CA SER A 536 -29.82 39.88 -18.50
C SER A 536 -30.88 40.08 -17.41
N LEU A 537 -30.69 41.04 -16.50
CA LEU A 537 -31.62 41.30 -15.42
C LEU A 537 -32.85 42.09 -15.94
N LEU A 538 -33.98 41.40 -15.99
CA LEU A 538 -35.24 41.99 -16.40
C LEU A 538 -35.98 42.61 -15.17
N LEU A 539 -36.79 43.63 -15.43
CA LEU A 539 -37.54 44.29 -14.37
C LEU A 539 -38.52 43.35 -13.65
N ASN A 540 -39.06 42.37 -14.36
CA ASN A 540 -39.95 41.36 -13.77
C ASN A 540 -39.24 40.44 -12.81
N ASP A 541 -37.95 40.19 -13.01
CA ASP A 541 -37.13 39.37 -12.12
C ASP A 541 -37.01 40.00 -10.72
N THR A 542 -37.09 41.33 -10.63
CA THR A 542 -36.96 42.08 -9.34
C THR A 542 -38.05 41.75 -8.34
N LYS A 543 -39.10 41.02 -8.73
CA LYS A 543 -40.27 40.69 -7.91
C LYS A 543 -40.12 39.43 -7.10
N ASP A 544 -39.23 38.53 -7.48
CA ASP A 544 -39.10 37.19 -6.90
C ASP A 544 -37.66 36.79 -6.54
N LYS A 545 -37.46 35.51 -6.17
CA LYS A 545 -36.18 34.95 -5.77
C LYS A 545 -35.17 34.86 -6.93
N THR A 546 -35.65 34.82 -8.15
CA THR A 546 -34.84 34.68 -9.39
C THR A 546 -33.87 35.87 -9.53
N ALA A 547 -34.30 37.06 -9.09
CA ALA A 547 -33.41 38.22 -9.08
C ALA A 547 -32.17 38.00 -8.19
N ALA A 548 -32.35 37.41 -7.01
CA ALA A 548 -31.25 37.19 -6.08
C ALA A 548 -30.18 36.24 -6.65
N GLU A 549 -30.61 35.17 -7.36
CA GLU A 549 -29.73 34.24 -8.03
C GLU A 549 -29.00 34.88 -9.22
N LYS A 550 -29.69 35.73 -10.02
CA LYS A 550 -29.12 36.47 -11.15
C LYS A 550 -28.08 37.52 -10.76
N LEU A 551 -28.04 37.96 -9.50
CA LEU A 551 -27.03 38.92 -9.02
C LEU A 551 -25.68 38.27 -8.73
N GLN A 552 -25.64 36.97 -8.55
CA GLN A 552 -24.41 36.25 -8.13
C GLN A 552 -23.38 36.23 -9.22
N GLY A 553 -22.13 36.50 -8.87
CA GLY A 553 -21.01 36.51 -9.81
C GLY A 553 -20.86 37.80 -10.62
N TYR A 554 -21.70 38.83 -10.37
CA TYR A 554 -21.68 40.09 -11.11
C TYR A 554 -21.42 41.30 -10.24
N TRP A 555 -20.68 42.29 -10.78
CA TRP A 555 -20.31 43.52 -10.10
C TRP A 555 -21.21 44.70 -10.48
N ILE A 556 -21.39 44.89 -11.82
CA ILE A 556 -22.30 45.94 -12.34
C ILE A 556 -23.36 45.27 -13.22
N LEU A 557 -24.62 45.47 -12.86
CA LEU A 557 -25.74 44.96 -13.63
C LEU A 557 -26.45 46.12 -14.35
N GLU A 558 -26.69 45.89 -15.64
CA GLU A 558 -27.50 46.81 -16.44
C GLU A 558 -28.99 46.47 -16.33
N ILE A 559 -29.81 47.45 -16.06
CA ILE A 559 -31.26 47.36 -16.19
C ILE A 559 -31.67 48.19 -17.39
N GLY A 560 -31.94 47.51 -18.51
CA GLY A 560 -32.33 48.12 -19.77
C GLY A 560 -33.80 48.55 -19.81
N GLU A 561 -34.16 49.29 -20.84
CA GLU A 561 -35.55 49.61 -21.23
C GLU A 561 -36.39 50.26 -20.13
N LEU A 562 -35.84 51.24 -19.42
CA LEU A 562 -36.58 51.97 -18.39
C LEU A 562 -37.69 52.87 -18.95
N ALA A 563 -37.88 52.85 -20.25
CA ALA A 563 -38.96 53.57 -20.96
C ALA A 563 -40.33 52.93 -20.69
N GLY A 564 -41.34 53.74 -20.38
CA GLY A 564 -42.72 53.27 -20.25
C GLY A 564 -43.08 52.54 -18.96
N LEU A 565 -42.22 52.57 -17.92
CA LEU A 565 -42.52 51.98 -16.63
C LEU A 565 -43.75 52.53 -15.96
N LYS A 566 -44.61 51.66 -15.46
CA LYS A 566 -45.78 52.01 -14.63
C LYS A 566 -45.30 52.40 -13.20
N LYS A 567 -46.11 53.19 -12.52
CA LYS A 567 -45.80 53.62 -11.13
C LYS A 567 -45.49 52.45 -10.20
N THR A 568 -46.24 51.37 -10.31
CA THR A 568 -46.02 50.15 -9.47
C THR A 568 -44.70 49.46 -9.79
N GLU A 569 -44.20 49.51 -11.03
CA GLU A 569 -42.90 48.96 -11.43
C GLU A 569 -41.75 49.80 -10.88
N ILE A 570 -41.91 51.14 -10.88
CA ILE A 570 -40.95 52.07 -10.27
C ILE A 570 -40.87 51.85 -8.76
N GLU A 571 -42.00 51.64 -8.07
CA GLU A 571 -42.02 51.31 -6.64
C GLU A 571 -41.34 49.98 -6.34
N THR A 572 -41.58 48.95 -7.15
CA THR A 572 -40.91 47.65 -7.05
C THR A 572 -39.38 47.79 -7.20
N LEU A 573 -38.96 48.52 -8.23
CA LEU A 573 -37.54 48.78 -8.49
C LEU A 573 -36.88 49.53 -7.35
N ARG A 574 -37.55 50.53 -6.75
CA ARG A 574 -37.06 51.25 -5.57
C ARG A 574 -36.89 50.33 -4.38
N GLY A 575 -37.86 49.46 -4.12
CA GLY A 575 -37.78 48.43 -3.08
C GLY A 575 -36.62 47.50 -3.30
N PHE A 576 -36.41 47.05 -4.54
CA PHE A 576 -35.31 46.19 -4.93
C PHE A 576 -33.94 46.87 -4.75
N LEU A 577 -33.76 48.10 -5.23
CA LEU A 577 -32.52 48.88 -5.06
C LEU A 577 -32.15 49.11 -3.59
N SER A 578 -33.13 49.20 -2.70
CA SER A 578 -32.92 49.51 -1.27
C SER A 578 -32.43 48.31 -0.47
N ARG A 579 -32.47 47.09 -1.00
CA ARG A 579 -32.04 45.90 -0.30
C ARG A 579 -30.54 45.93 -0.08
N GLN A 580 -30.10 45.58 1.12
CA GLN A 580 -28.69 45.38 1.48
C GLN A 580 -28.29 43.91 1.46
N ASN A 581 -29.25 43.03 1.75
CA ASN A 581 -29.08 41.57 1.73
C ASN A 581 -30.21 40.97 0.89
N ASP A 582 -29.86 39.92 0.16
CA ASP A 582 -30.80 39.03 -0.51
C ASP A 582 -30.85 37.71 0.23
N ILE A 583 -32.03 37.14 0.47
CA ILE A 583 -32.20 35.88 1.20
C ILE A 583 -32.60 34.82 0.20
N TYR A 584 -31.73 33.90 -0.06
CA TYR A 584 -31.99 32.77 -0.93
C TYR A 584 -31.19 31.54 -0.47
N ARG A 585 -31.43 30.39 -1.10
CA ARG A 585 -30.69 29.16 -0.89
C ARG A 585 -29.71 29.00 -2.06
N ALA A 586 -28.42 29.05 -1.78
CA ALA A 586 -27.38 28.77 -2.78
C ALA A 586 -27.54 27.36 -3.37
N SER A 587 -27.06 27.14 -4.58
CA SER A 587 -27.25 25.89 -5.36
C SER A 587 -26.84 24.63 -4.60
N PHE A 588 -25.85 24.70 -3.73
CA PHE A 588 -25.38 23.59 -2.89
C PHE A 588 -25.69 23.80 -1.39
N GLY A 589 -26.36 24.91 -1.04
CA GLY A 589 -26.68 25.24 0.34
C GLY A 589 -27.83 24.39 0.87
N ARG A 590 -27.72 23.90 2.10
CA ARG A 590 -28.81 23.20 2.80
C ARG A 590 -29.84 24.14 3.42
N ARG A 591 -29.49 25.42 3.62
CA ARG A 591 -30.31 26.44 4.29
C ARG A 591 -30.37 27.73 3.47
N ALA A 592 -31.48 28.48 3.58
CA ALA A 592 -31.55 29.85 3.08
C ALA A 592 -30.76 30.75 4.03
N THR A 593 -29.83 31.52 3.48
CA THR A 593 -28.95 32.42 4.22
C THR A 593 -29.05 33.85 3.67
N PRO A 594 -28.79 34.90 4.47
CA PRO A 594 -28.67 36.26 3.96
C PRO A 594 -27.32 36.40 3.22
N HIS A 595 -27.40 36.87 1.97
CA HIS A 595 -26.25 37.17 1.12
C HIS A 595 -26.12 38.69 0.97
N PRO A 596 -25.11 39.31 1.58
CA PRO A 596 -24.87 40.74 1.46
C PRO A 596 -24.59 41.16 0.01
N ARG A 597 -25.29 42.21 -0.48
CA ARG A 597 -25.11 42.68 -1.86
C ARG A 597 -23.71 43.20 -2.12
N GLN A 598 -23.13 42.76 -3.22
CA GLN A 598 -21.80 43.14 -3.67
C GLN A 598 -21.85 43.90 -5.00
N CYS A 599 -23.00 44.02 -5.62
CA CYS A 599 -23.20 44.64 -6.91
C CYS A 599 -23.88 46.02 -6.84
N VAL A 600 -23.76 46.78 -7.93
CA VAL A 600 -24.48 48.00 -8.19
C VAL A 600 -25.24 47.91 -9.51
N PHE A 601 -26.23 48.81 -9.68
CA PHE A 601 -27.08 48.82 -10.86
C PHE A 601 -26.88 50.10 -11.64
N ILE A 602 -26.86 49.99 -12.98
CA ILE A 602 -26.86 51.10 -13.92
C ILE A 602 -28.04 50.89 -14.86
N GLY A 603 -28.90 51.91 -14.98
CA GLY A 603 -30.02 51.88 -15.91
C GLY A 603 -29.71 52.48 -17.25
N THR A 604 -30.32 51.95 -18.34
CA THR A 604 -30.24 52.53 -19.67
C THR A 604 -31.64 52.81 -20.24
N THR A 605 -31.79 53.89 -20.96
CA THR A 605 -33.04 54.23 -21.63
C THR A 605 -32.78 55.05 -22.91
N ASN A 606 -33.70 54.90 -23.88
CA ASN A 606 -33.68 55.66 -25.11
C ASN A 606 -34.81 56.70 -25.17
N ALA A 607 -35.60 56.82 -24.07
CA ALA A 607 -36.72 57.75 -24.02
C ALA A 607 -36.23 59.17 -23.79
N GLU A 608 -36.53 60.11 -24.65
CA GLU A 608 -36.12 61.51 -24.47
C GLU A 608 -36.76 62.16 -23.23
N ASN A 609 -38.04 61.82 -22.90
CA ASN A 609 -38.78 62.34 -21.78
C ASN A 609 -39.71 61.27 -21.15
N GLY A 610 -40.06 61.43 -19.87
CA GLY A 610 -41.17 60.71 -19.26
C GLY A 610 -40.90 59.28 -18.79
N TYR A 611 -39.67 58.86 -18.69
CA TYR A 611 -39.30 57.51 -18.16
C TYR A 611 -39.31 57.40 -16.64
N LEU A 612 -39.25 58.52 -15.91
CA LEU A 612 -39.39 58.59 -14.45
C LEU A 612 -40.55 59.55 -14.07
N ARG A 613 -41.79 59.10 -14.17
CA ARG A 613 -42.98 59.93 -14.03
C ARG A 613 -43.40 60.26 -12.60
N ASP A 614 -42.67 59.82 -11.58
CA ASP A 614 -43.01 60.10 -10.20
C ASP A 614 -42.11 61.21 -9.61
N THR A 615 -42.76 62.32 -9.26
CA THR A 615 -42.05 63.51 -8.73
C THR A 615 -41.68 63.40 -7.23
N ALA A 616 -42.26 62.44 -6.49
CA ALA A 616 -42.10 62.30 -5.07
C ALA A 616 -41.19 61.15 -4.64
N GLY A 617 -39.98 61.00 -5.19
CA GLY A 617 -39.09 59.90 -4.73
C GLY A 617 -37.97 59.57 -5.69
N ASN A 618 -37.71 60.40 -6.68
CA ASN A 618 -36.68 60.17 -7.69
C ASN A 618 -35.24 60.32 -7.20
N ARG A 619 -35.00 60.59 -5.92
CA ARG A 619 -33.66 60.73 -5.35
C ARG A 619 -32.74 59.51 -5.59
N ARG A 620 -33.34 58.33 -5.88
CA ARG A 620 -32.60 57.10 -6.13
C ARG A 620 -32.12 56.97 -7.55
N PHE A 621 -32.70 57.71 -8.49
CA PHE A 621 -32.36 57.69 -9.91
C PHE A 621 -31.53 58.92 -10.25
N TRP A 622 -30.36 58.69 -10.79
CA TRP A 622 -29.44 59.75 -11.23
C TRP A 622 -29.37 59.82 -12.76
N PRO A 623 -30.27 60.55 -13.42
CA PRO A 623 -30.30 60.62 -14.86
C PRO A 623 -29.12 61.44 -15.40
N VAL A 624 -28.41 60.89 -16.39
CA VAL A 624 -27.37 61.56 -17.17
C VAL A 624 -27.70 61.45 -18.63
N LYS A 625 -27.82 62.62 -19.28
CA LYS A 625 -28.08 62.68 -20.73
C LYS A 625 -26.80 62.43 -21.49
N THR A 626 -26.87 61.46 -22.47
CA THR A 626 -25.79 61.06 -23.37
C THR A 626 -26.26 61.26 -24.78
N PRO A 627 -25.96 62.42 -25.41
CA PRO A 627 -26.53 62.87 -26.70
C PRO A 627 -26.11 62.05 -27.90
#